data_dd7b13e8ca8b9ebd57f744d22e262a10
#
_entry.id   dd7b13e8ca8b9ebd57f744d22e262a10
#
_cell.length_a   1.000
_cell.length_b   1.000
_cell.length_c   1.000
_cell.angle_alpha   90.00
_cell.angle_beta   90.00
_cell.angle_gamma   90.00
#
_symmetry.space_group_name_H-M   'P 1'
#
loop_
_entity.id
_entity.type
_entity.pdbx_description
1 polymer ?
#
loop_
_entity_poly.entity_id
_entity_poly.type
_entity_poly.pdbx_seq_one_letter_code
_entity_poly.pdbx_strand_id
1 'polypeptide(L)'
;MHNESVQDYILFAEMLCNGGVGVNGTRILQRETVDDMRTNRLQGEALEDFAKFGGWSKGGYGYGLGARTLMDREKNNALSENGEFGWDGARGCYVVVDPNVQVALFYAQQEAGSTWWDWHGTVRNMVYASIWADR
;
A
#
# COMPACT_ATOMS: atom_id res chain seq x y z
N MET A 1 -0.94 23.66 -3.57
CA MET A 1 -1.65 22.39 -3.92
C MET A 1 -1.01 21.83 -5.17
N HIS A 2 -0.54 20.62 -5.11
CA HIS A 2 0.11 19.97 -6.25
C HIS A 2 -0.95 19.24 -7.08
N ASN A 3 -1.00 19.52 -8.37
CA ASN A 3 -1.80 18.77 -9.33
C ASN A 3 -0.98 17.58 -9.82
N GLU A 4 -0.80 16.61 -8.95
CA GLU A 4 -0.18 15.36 -9.36
C GLU A 4 -1.18 14.55 -10.15
N SER A 5 -0.77 14.10 -11.31
CA SER A 5 -1.59 13.20 -12.11
C SER A 5 -1.49 11.76 -11.59
N VAL A 6 -2.47 10.93 -11.96
CA VAL A 6 -2.42 9.49 -11.67
C VAL A 6 -1.14 8.87 -12.24
N GLN A 7 -0.71 9.31 -13.43
CA GLN A 7 0.52 8.84 -14.06
C GLN A 7 1.76 9.19 -13.23
N ASP A 8 1.82 10.40 -12.70
CA ASP A 8 2.97 10.79 -11.87
C ASP A 8 3.07 9.96 -10.61
N TYR A 9 1.92 9.72 -9.97
CA TYR A 9 1.91 8.94 -8.73
C TYR A 9 2.25 7.47 -8.96
N ILE A 10 1.79 6.88 -10.07
CA ILE A 10 2.13 5.48 -10.37
C ILE A 10 3.63 5.31 -10.64
N LEU A 11 4.29 6.29 -11.24
CA LEU A 11 5.75 6.27 -11.42
C LEU A 11 6.48 6.22 -10.07
N PHE A 12 5.99 6.95 -9.08
CA PHE A 12 6.50 6.89 -7.71
C PHE A 12 6.30 5.51 -7.08
N ALA A 13 5.10 4.95 -7.21
CA ALA A 13 4.78 3.62 -6.69
C ALA A 13 5.63 2.53 -7.37
N GLU A 14 5.84 2.61 -8.68
CA GLU A 14 6.72 1.70 -9.42
C GLU A 14 8.18 1.80 -8.96
N MET A 15 8.67 3.00 -8.70
CA MET A 15 10.02 3.21 -8.15
C MET A 15 10.16 2.49 -6.79
N LEU A 16 9.18 2.60 -5.92
CA LEU A 16 9.19 1.88 -4.64
C LEU A 16 9.14 0.35 -4.86
N CYS A 17 8.30 -0.10 -5.80
CA CYS A 17 8.17 -1.52 -6.15
C CYS A 17 9.49 -2.10 -6.68
N ASN A 18 10.26 -1.28 -7.40
CA ASN A 18 11.57 -1.65 -7.95
C ASN A 18 12.73 -1.43 -6.97
N GLY A 19 12.45 -1.30 -5.69
CA GLY A 19 13.49 -1.13 -4.67
C GLY A 19 14.29 0.16 -4.80
N GLY A 20 13.64 1.24 -5.20
CA GLY A 20 14.22 2.59 -5.28
C GLY A 20 14.69 3.02 -6.66
N VAL A 21 14.46 2.21 -7.71
CA VAL A 21 14.85 2.52 -9.08
C VAL A 21 13.63 2.88 -9.92
N GLY A 22 13.64 4.06 -10.52
CA GLY A 22 12.57 4.49 -11.43
C GLY A 22 12.54 3.68 -12.73
N VAL A 23 11.43 3.80 -13.46
CA VAL A 23 11.21 3.06 -14.73
C VAL A 23 12.25 3.41 -15.80
N ASN A 24 12.87 4.58 -15.71
CA ASN A 24 13.97 5.01 -16.60
C ASN A 24 15.36 4.47 -16.18
N GLY A 25 15.43 3.64 -15.14
CA GLY A 25 16.68 3.07 -14.63
C GLY A 25 17.42 3.96 -13.63
N THR A 26 16.92 5.16 -13.33
CA THR A 26 17.54 6.07 -12.36
C THR A 26 17.27 5.61 -10.93
N ARG A 27 18.32 5.43 -10.15
CA ARG A 27 18.18 5.16 -8.72
C ARG A 27 17.85 6.44 -7.97
N ILE A 28 16.74 6.42 -7.22
CA ILE A 28 16.23 7.54 -6.42
C ILE A 28 16.46 7.25 -4.93
N LEU A 29 16.20 6.02 -4.49
CA LEU A 29 16.43 5.55 -3.13
C LEU A 29 17.27 4.27 -3.14
N GLN A 30 18.01 4.05 -2.07
CA GLN A 30 18.66 2.76 -1.86
C GLN A 30 17.62 1.70 -1.53
N ARG A 31 17.89 0.44 -1.89
CA ARG A 31 16.98 -0.67 -1.57
C ARG A 31 16.72 -0.78 -0.08
N GLU A 32 17.78 -0.63 0.71
CA GLU A 32 17.71 -0.68 2.17
C GLU A 32 16.80 0.42 2.73
N THR A 33 16.78 1.59 2.10
CA THR A 33 15.88 2.69 2.49
C THR A 33 14.42 2.32 2.26
N VAL A 34 14.10 1.72 1.11
CA VAL A 34 12.74 1.26 0.81
C VAL A 34 12.33 0.15 1.77
N ASP A 35 13.21 -0.80 2.06
CA ASP A 35 12.96 -1.88 3.01
C ASP A 35 12.75 -1.34 4.43
N ASP A 36 13.49 -0.32 4.83
CA ASP A 36 13.32 0.35 6.12
C ASP A 36 11.98 1.09 6.23
N MET A 37 11.55 1.75 5.14
CA MET A 37 10.25 2.42 5.09
C MET A 37 9.08 1.46 5.34
N ARG A 38 9.15 0.25 4.83
CA ARG A 38 8.09 -0.76 4.97
C ARG A 38 8.28 -1.74 6.14
N THR A 39 9.26 -1.53 6.97
CA THR A 39 9.47 -2.36 8.16
C THR A 39 8.54 -1.93 9.29
N ASN A 40 7.73 -2.86 9.81
CA ASN A 40 6.81 -2.56 10.91
C ASN A 40 7.57 -2.15 12.17
N ARG A 41 7.14 -1.05 12.78
CA ARG A 41 7.72 -0.50 14.01
C ARG A 41 6.75 -0.50 15.19
N LEU A 42 5.50 -0.95 14.96
CA LEU A 42 4.48 -1.00 16.00
C LEU A 42 4.52 -2.33 16.76
N GLN A 43 4.29 -2.27 18.06
CA GLN A 43 4.22 -3.43 18.95
C GLN A 43 3.12 -3.27 20.00
N GLY A 44 2.62 -4.38 20.52
CA GLY A 44 1.65 -4.39 21.61
C GLY A 44 0.39 -3.56 21.32
N GLU A 45 0.00 -2.75 22.29
CA GLU A 45 -1.20 -1.91 22.22
C GLU A 45 -1.21 -0.98 21.01
N ALA A 46 -0.07 -0.38 20.65
CA ALA A 46 0.03 0.50 19.50
C ALA A 46 -0.29 -0.22 18.17
N LEU A 47 0.08 -1.49 18.05
CA LEU A 47 -0.27 -2.29 16.89
C LEU A 47 -1.76 -2.64 16.87
N GLU A 48 -2.34 -2.93 18.02
CA GLU A 48 -3.78 -3.20 18.16
C GLU A 48 -4.62 -1.96 17.84
N ASP A 49 -4.19 -0.80 18.31
CA ASP A 49 -4.87 0.47 18.03
C ASP A 49 -4.79 0.84 16.56
N PHE A 50 -3.65 0.60 15.93
CA PHE A 50 -3.49 0.82 14.50
C PHE A 50 -4.47 -0.05 13.68
N ALA A 51 -4.71 -1.28 14.09
CA ALA A 51 -5.67 -2.18 13.44
C ALA A 51 -7.11 -1.64 13.48
N LYS A 52 -7.42 -0.77 14.44
CA LYS A 52 -8.74 -0.14 14.62
C LYS A 52 -8.83 1.24 14.00
N PHE A 53 -7.70 1.82 13.58
CA PHE A 53 -7.61 3.19 13.09
C PHE A 53 -8.42 3.41 11.81
N GLY A 54 -9.15 4.55 11.75
CA GLY A 54 -9.85 4.97 10.54
C GLY A 54 -11.16 4.26 10.24
N GLY A 55 -11.70 3.49 11.18
CA GLY A 55 -13.01 2.83 11.04
C GLY A 55 -13.07 1.62 10.13
N TRP A 56 -11.96 1.26 9.48
CA TRP A 56 -11.83 0.03 8.70
C TRP A 56 -10.70 -0.85 9.24
N SER A 57 -10.80 -2.12 8.96
CA SER A 57 -9.86 -3.06 9.52
C SER A 57 -8.49 -2.96 8.85
N LYS A 58 -7.51 -2.47 9.59
CA LYS A 58 -6.08 -2.66 9.31
C LYS A 58 -5.54 -3.91 10.03
N GLY A 59 -6.40 -4.82 10.38
CA GLY A 59 -6.01 -6.11 10.93
C GLY A 59 -4.98 -6.78 10.04
N GLY A 60 -3.90 -7.27 10.64
CA GLY A 60 -2.79 -7.83 9.89
C GLY A 60 -1.79 -6.81 9.35
N TYR A 61 -2.06 -5.51 9.43
CA TYR A 61 -1.11 -4.46 9.05
C TYR A 61 -0.34 -3.92 10.25
N GLY A 62 0.94 -3.62 10.02
CA GLY A 62 1.76 -2.77 10.86
C GLY A 62 2.03 -1.43 10.16
N TYR A 63 2.94 -0.63 10.72
CA TYR A 63 3.28 0.69 10.21
C TYR A 63 4.80 0.92 10.30
N GLY A 64 5.36 1.39 9.21
CA GLY A 64 6.77 1.72 9.11
C GLY A 64 7.04 3.22 9.16
N LEU A 65 7.77 3.73 8.20
CA LEU A 65 8.05 5.15 8.03
C LEU A 65 7.14 5.73 6.93
N GLY A 66 5.94 6.15 7.31
CA GLY A 66 4.97 6.73 6.39
C GLY A 66 4.16 5.72 5.57
N ALA A 67 4.26 4.44 5.86
CA ALA A 67 3.55 3.40 5.13
C ALA A 67 2.99 2.32 6.08
N ARG A 68 1.77 1.87 5.82
CA ARG A 68 1.28 0.63 6.39
C ARG A 68 1.98 -0.54 5.70
N THR A 69 2.20 -1.62 6.41
CA THR A 69 2.85 -2.82 5.88
C THR A 69 2.07 -4.06 6.27
N LEU A 70 1.74 -4.90 5.31
CA LEU A 70 1.02 -6.15 5.55
C LEU A 70 1.93 -7.16 6.23
N MET A 71 1.56 -7.55 7.45
CA MET A 71 2.30 -8.50 8.28
C MET A 71 1.64 -9.88 8.28
N ASP A 72 0.31 -9.91 8.18
CA ASP A 72 -0.48 -11.13 8.25
C ASP A 72 -1.67 -11.01 7.29
N ARG A 73 -1.48 -11.54 6.10
CA ARG A 73 -2.48 -11.45 5.02
C ARG A 73 -3.78 -12.17 5.35
N GLU A 74 -3.73 -13.23 6.16
CA GLU A 74 -4.93 -14.00 6.53
C GLU A 74 -5.85 -13.18 7.41
N LYS A 75 -5.29 -12.44 8.38
CA LYS A 75 -6.08 -11.53 9.22
C LYS A 75 -6.76 -10.41 8.45
N ASN A 76 -6.23 -10.04 7.31
CA ASN A 76 -6.79 -8.99 6.47
C ASN A 76 -7.65 -9.52 5.32
N ASN A 77 -7.72 -10.83 5.12
CA ASN A 77 -8.30 -11.44 3.92
C ASN A 77 -7.67 -10.89 2.63
N ALA A 78 -6.37 -10.59 2.68
CA ALA A 78 -5.65 -10.00 1.57
C ALA A 78 -5.20 -11.06 0.56
N LEU A 79 -5.37 -10.77 -0.72
CA LEU A 79 -4.78 -11.55 -1.80
C LEU A 79 -3.36 -11.12 -2.15
N SER A 80 -2.93 -9.95 -1.63
CA SER A 80 -1.53 -9.51 -1.70
C SER A 80 -0.63 -10.33 -0.77
N GLU A 81 0.67 -10.21 -0.96
CA GLU A 81 1.65 -10.94 -0.14
C GLU A 81 2.03 -10.14 1.12
N ASN A 82 2.48 -10.86 2.15
CA ASN A 82 3.08 -10.21 3.32
C ASN A 82 4.28 -9.37 2.88
N GLY A 83 4.38 -8.15 3.40
CA GLY A 83 5.36 -7.16 2.97
C GLY A 83 4.83 -6.16 1.94
N GLU A 84 3.60 -6.35 1.45
CA GLU A 84 2.90 -5.31 0.70
C GLU A 84 2.77 -4.06 1.57
N PHE A 85 2.99 -2.89 0.99
CA PHE A 85 2.96 -1.64 1.72
C PHE A 85 2.33 -0.52 0.89
N GLY A 86 2.04 0.59 1.54
CA GLY A 86 1.45 1.75 0.90
C GLY A 86 0.75 2.63 1.90
N TRP A 87 -0.11 3.50 1.42
CA TRP A 87 -0.94 4.36 2.27
C TRP A 87 -2.26 4.72 1.57
N ASP A 88 -3.08 5.44 2.28
CA ASP A 88 -4.39 5.91 1.83
C ASP A 88 -4.56 7.38 2.17
N GLY A 89 -5.26 8.11 1.31
CA GLY A 89 -5.55 9.52 1.50
C GLY A 89 -6.92 9.74 2.14
N ALA A 90 -7.07 10.88 2.83
CA ALA A 90 -8.29 11.23 3.53
C ALA A 90 -9.53 11.39 2.63
N ARG A 91 -9.34 11.45 1.32
CA ARG A 91 -10.42 11.55 0.33
C ARG A 91 -10.56 10.31 -0.55
N GLY A 92 -9.93 9.22 -0.16
CA GLY A 92 -10.14 7.92 -0.77
C GLY A 92 -9.05 7.43 -1.73
N CYS A 93 -8.00 8.19 -1.97
CA CYS A 93 -6.85 7.67 -2.71
C CYS A 93 -6.21 6.50 -1.98
N TYR A 94 -5.69 5.54 -2.74
CA TYR A 94 -5.15 4.30 -2.19
C TYR A 94 -3.97 3.81 -3.00
N VAL A 95 -2.90 3.47 -2.31
CA VAL A 95 -1.67 2.97 -2.92
C VAL A 95 -1.31 1.61 -2.34
N VAL A 96 -0.97 0.68 -3.22
CA VAL A 96 -0.40 -0.62 -2.89
C VAL A 96 0.89 -0.81 -3.67
N VAL A 97 1.94 -1.20 -2.97
CA VAL A 97 3.23 -1.57 -3.53
C VAL A 97 3.58 -2.96 -3.03
N ASP A 98 3.72 -3.91 -3.93
CA ASP A 98 4.05 -5.29 -3.59
C ASP A 98 5.25 -5.77 -4.42
N PRO A 99 6.47 -5.61 -3.89
CA PRO A 99 7.67 -6.03 -4.61
C PRO A 99 7.76 -7.54 -4.84
N ASN A 100 7.09 -8.35 -4.01
CA ASN A 100 7.16 -9.81 -4.11
C ASN A 100 6.54 -10.35 -5.40
N VAL A 101 5.49 -9.68 -5.88
CA VAL A 101 4.78 -10.05 -7.10
C VAL A 101 4.83 -8.95 -8.17
N GLN A 102 5.63 -7.91 -7.95
CA GLN A 102 5.84 -6.79 -8.88
C GLN A 102 4.54 -6.08 -9.23
N VAL A 103 3.75 -5.75 -8.21
CA VAL A 103 2.51 -4.99 -8.35
C VAL A 103 2.66 -3.61 -7.74
N ALA A 104 2.33 -2.59 -8.52
CA ALA A 104 2.13 -1.22 -8.06
C ALA A 104 0.71 -0.81 -8.46
N LEU A 105 -0.12 -0.46 -7.49
CA LEU A 105 -1.50 -0.05 -7.68
C LEU A 105 -1.71 1.35 -7.13
N PHE A 106 -2.29 2.22 -7.93
CA PHE A 106 -2.81 3.50 -7.47
C PHE A 106 -4.28 3.62 -7.84
N TYR A 107 -5.13 3.74 -6.84
CA TYR A 107 -6.56 3.98 -6.98
C TYR A 107 -6.86 5.43 -6.64
N ALA A 108 -7.35 6.19 -7.61
CA ALA A 108 -7.67 7.60 -7.45
C ALA A 108 -9.16 7.79 -7.17
N GLN A 109 -9.46 8.41 -6.06
CA GLN A 109 -10.82 8.80 -5.66
C GLN A 109 -10.74 10.12 -4.92
N GLN A 110 -11.76 10.95 -5.08
CA GLN A 110 -11.88 12.19 -4.30
C GLN A 110 -13.31 12.33 -3.78
N GLU A 111 -13.55 11.84 -2.58
CA GLU A 111 -14.85 11.89 -1.93
C GLU A 111 -14.67 12.22 -0.45
N ALA A 112 -15.42 13.21 0.03
CA ALA A 112 -15.37 13.60 1.44
C ALA A 112 -16.54 12.97 2.21
N GLY A 113 -16.26 12.45 3.41
CA GLY A 113 -17.28 11.97 4.33
C GLY A 113 -17.92 10.64 3.94
N SER A 114 -17.29 9.86 3.09
CA SER A 114 -17.80 8.56 2.67
C SER A 114 -17.13 7.41 3.39
N THR A 115 -17.59 6.21 3.10
CA THR A 115 -17.02 4.94 3.56
C THR A 115 -15.97 4.39 2.60
N TRP A 116 -15.21 5.26 1.94
CA TRP A 116 -14.21 4.88 0.93
C TRP A 116 -13.20 3.83 1.44
N TRP A 117 -12.89 3.86 2.70
CA TRP A 117 -12.01 2.87 3.32
C TRP A 117 -12.55 1.44 3.23
N ASP A 118 -13.86 1.24 3.11
CA ASP A 118 -14.46 -0.08 2.96
C ASP A 118 -14.17 -0.69 1.59
N TRP A 119 -13.83 0.15 0.60
CA TRP A 119 -13.58 -0.28 -0.77
C TRP A 119 -12.13 -0.61 -1.07
N HIS A 120 -11.19 -0.09 -0.30
CA HIS A 120 -9.76 -0.24 -0.58
C HIS A 120 -9.33 -1.71 -0.62
N GLY A 121 -9.68 -2.50 0.38
CA GLY A 121 -9.38 -3.92 0.41
C GLY A 121 -10.04 -4.70 -0.74
N THR A 122 -11.26 -4.30 -1.12
CA THR A 122 -11.97 -4.89 -2.26
C THR A 122 -11.26 -4.58 -3.57
N VAL A 123 -10.90 -3.32 -3.81
CA VAL A 123 -10.14 -2.91 -5.01
C VAL A 123 -8.83 -3.68 -5.11
N ARG A 124 -8.07 -3.75 -4.02
CA ARG A 124 -6.84 -4.53 -3.96
C ARG A 124 -7.09 -5.98 -4.38
N ASN A 125 -8.05 -6.64 -3.73
CA ASN A 125 -8.31 -8.04 -3.98
C ASN A 125 -8.81 -8.31 -5.41
N MET A 126 -9.59 -7.41 -5.99
CA MET A 126 -10.01 -7.54 -7.40
C MET A 126 -8.82 -7.51 -8.36
N VAL A 127 -7.87 -6.61 -8.13
CA VAL A 127 -6.64 -6.54 -8.94
C VAL A 127 -5.83 -7.82 -8.80
N TYR A 128 -5.61 -8.28 -7.57
CA TYR A 128 -4.85 -9.51 -7.32
C TYR A 128 -5.56 -10.75 -7.86
N ALA A 129 -6.88 -10.84 -7.75
CA ALA A 129 -7.64 -11.93 -8.33
C ALA A 129 -7.45 -12.02 -9.85
N SER A 130 -7.44 -10.88 -10.55
CA SER A 130 -7.11 -10.81 -11.97
C SER A 130 -5.72 -11.34 -12.29
N ILE A 131 -4.72 -10.95 -11.50
CA ILE A 131 -3.33 -11.36 -11.68
C ILE A 131 -3.18 -12.88 -11.45
N TRP A 132 -3.81 -13.41 -10.40
CA TRP A 132 -3.73 -14.82 -10.07
C TRP A 132 -4.49 -15.71 -11.07
N ALA A 133 -5.55 -15.19 -11.69
CA ALA A 133 -6.31 -15.93 -12.71
C ALA A 133 -5.49 -16.20 -13.97
N ASP A 134 -4.51 -15.35 -14.29
CA ASP A 134 -3.66 -15.47 -15.48
C ASP A 134 -2.40 -16.34 -15.23
N ARG A 135 -2.27 -16.88 -14.05
CA ARG A 135 -1.16 -17.78 -13.67
C ARG A 135 -1.67 -19.20 -13.49
#